data_0842132d0e9d5b1d468e9002802a2108
#
_entry.id   0842132d0e9d5b1d468e9002802a2108
#
_cell.length_a   1.000
_cell.length_b   1.000
_cell.length_c   1.000
_cell.angle_alpha   90.00
_cell.angle_beta   90.00
_cell.angle_gamma   90.00
#
_symmetry.space_group_name_H-M   'P 1'
#
loop_
_entity.id
_entity.type
_entity.pdbx_description
1 polymer ?
#
loop_
_entity_poly.entity_id
_entity_poly.type
_entity_poly.pdbx_seq_one_letter_code
_entity_poly.pdbx_strand_id
1 'polypeptide(L)'
;MTFATADKNKSAFKLRNFGPIYYLNLDDQPERREYMEDQFKYWEIDNYERISAYDGRDDDLGHIIKGAYPNNMTSGEIGCTTSHLKALKHWLETSDSDYAIIMEDDCSLETVKCWNFIWDDFIAYAPYDYDVIQLAIICTGDI
;
A
#
# COMPACT_ATOMS: atom_id res chain seq x y z
N MET A 1 22.49 22.27 5.10
CA MET A 1 21.16 22.69 4.66
C MET A 1 20.16 22.16 5.67
N THR A 2 19.63 22.98 6.53
CA THR A 2 18.51 22.61 7.41
C THR A 2 17.26 22.64 6.56
N PHE A 3 16.71 21.48 6.24
CA PHE A 3 15.37 21.42 5.68
C PHE A 3 14.42 22.02 6.72
N ALA A 4 13.70 23.08 6.35
CA ALA A 4 12.63 23.58 7.18
C ALA A 4 11.71 22.38 7.46
N THR A 5 11.53 22.05 8.73
CA THR A 5 10.56 21.05 9.16
C THR A 5 9.22 21.49 8.58
N ALA A 6 8.73 20.74 7.57
CA ALA A 6 7.42 21.02 7.01
C ALA A 6 6.44 21.02 8.18
N ASP A 7 5.68 22.09 8.32
CA ASP A 7 4.68 22.19 9.36
C ASP A 7 3.72 21.00 9.21
N LYS A 8 3.77 20.08 10.18
CA LYS A 8 2.97 18.85 10.22
C LYS A 8 1.50 19.15 9.91
N ASN A 9 0.97 20.24 10.47
CA ASN A 9 -0.40 20.66 10.27
C ASN A 9 -0.72 21.08 8.83
N LYS A 10 0.29 21.53 8.07
CA LYS A 10 0.09 21.95 6.67
C LYS A 10 0.16 20.80 5.68
N SER A 11 0.67 19.64 6.07
CA SER A 11 0.85 18.52 5.16
C SER A 11 -0.17 17.40 5.39
N ALA A 12 -0.59 17.15 6.62
CA ALA A 12 -1.52 16.07 6.97
C ALA A 12 -2.88 16.22 6.25
N PHE A 13 -3.36 17.46 6.03
CA PHE A 13 -4.61 17.68 5.29
C PHE A 13 -4.59 17.15 3.85
N LYS A 14 -3.41 16.96 3.25
CA LYS A 14 -3.26 16.41 1.90
C LYS A 14 -3.74 14.97 1.79
N LEU A 15 -3.68 14.24 2.90
CA LEU A 15 -4.12 12.85 3.01
C LEU A 15 -5.46 12.69 3.75
N ARG A 16 -6.25 13.75 3.86
CA ARG A 16 -7.62 13.63 4.38
C ARG A 16 -8.39 12.65 3.50
N ASN A 17 -9.13 11.73 4.14
CA ASN A 17 -9.88 10.66 3.48
C ASN A 17 -9.01 9.66 2.68
N PHE A 18 -7.69 9.65 2.88
CA PHE A 18 -6.79 8.69 2.27
C PHE A 18 -6.98 7.31 2.91
N GLY A 19 -7.78 6.48 2.29
CA GLY A 19 -8.12 5.13 2.78
C GLY A 19 -9.50 4.71 2.28
N PRO A 20 -9.92 3.46 2.57
CA PRO A 20 -9.25 2.50 3.46
C PRO A 20 -7.93 1.99 2.89
N ILE A 21 -6.94 1.86 3.76
CA ILE A 21 -5.63 1.31 3.44
C ILE A 21 -5.53 -0.11 3.98
N TYR A 22 -5.08 -1.03 3.12
CA TYR A 22 -4.69 -2.38 3.51
C TYR A 22 -3.20 -2.54 3.23
N TYR A 23 -2.38 -2.61 4.29
CA TYR A 23 -0.94 -2.76 4.10
C TYR A 23 -0.48 -4.17 4.38
N LEU A 24 0.37 -4.68 3.48
CA LEU A 24 0.90 -6.04 3.52
C LEU A 24 2.16 -6.05 4.36
N ASN A 25 2.23 -6.94 5.35
CA ASN A 25 3.40 -7.08 6.19
C ASN A 25 3.54 -8.53 6.66
N LEU A 26 4.74 -9.10 6.56
CA LEU A 26 5.06 -10.41 7.08
C LEU A 26 5.02 -10.42 8.61
N ASP A 27 4.57 -11.52 9.21
CA ASP A 27 4.40 -11.61 10.66
C ASP A 27 5.74 -11.58 11.41
N ASP A 28 6.83 -11.96 10.75
CA ASP A 28 8.19 -11.95 11.28
C ASP A 28 8.93 -10.60 11.06
N GLN A 29 8.23 -9.58 10.52
CA GLN A 29 8.78 -8.25 10.22
C GLN A 29 8.15 -7.15 11.09
N PRO A 30 8.28 -7.18 12.43
CA PRO A 30 7.66 -6.20 13.32
C PRO A 30 8.22 -4.78 13.15
N GLU A 31 9.49 -4.64 12.78
CA GLU A 31 10.12 -3.31 12.57
C GLU A 31 9.52 -2.59 11.35
N ARG A 32 9.23 -3.32 10.27
CA ARG A 32 8.58 -2.76 9.09
C ARG A 32 7.12 -2.39 9.38
N ARG A 33 6.45 -3.19 10.21
CA ARG A 33 5.13 -2.86 10.72
C ARG A 33 5.15 -1.55 11.51
N GLU A 34 6.05 -1.40 12.48
CA GLU A 34 6.20 -0.18 13.27
C GLU A 34 6.47 1.05 12.37
N TYR A 35 7.34 0.88 11.37
CA TYR A 35 7.62 1.93 10.39
C TYR A 35 6.37 2.41 9.66
N MET A 36 5.48 1.52 9.21
CA MET A 36 4.22 1.90 8.55
C MET A 36 3.25 2.57 9.51
N GLU A 37 3.06 2.00 10.71
CA GLU A 37 2.15 2.52 11.70
C GLU A 37 2.59 3.91 12.23
N ASP A 38 3.89 4.15 12.35
CA ASP A 38 4.44 5.48 12.68
C ASP A 38 4.18 6.51 11.58
N GLN A 39 4.27 6.13 10.30
CA GLN A 39 3.89 7.01 9.21
C GLN A 39 2.39 7.34 9.26
N PHE A 40 1.52 6.35 9.45
CA PHE A 40 0.08 6.59 9.53
C PHE A 40 -0.24 7.54 10.69
N LYS A 41 0.37 7.33 11.85
CA LYS A 41 0.23 8.24 12.99
C LYS A 41 0.75 9.65 12.69
N TYR A 42 1.89 9.76 12.00
CA TYR A 42 2.46 11.06 11.62
C TYR A 42 1.53 11.82 10.68
N TRP A 43 0.91 11.14 9.72
CA TRP A 43 0.03 11.72 8.72
C TRP A 43 -1.44 11.80 9.17
N GLU A 44 -1.75 11.40 10.42
CA GLU A 44 -3.11 11.40 10.98
C GLU A 44 -4.08 10.52 10.18
N ILE A 45 -3.57 9.38 9.67
CA ILE A 45 -4.33 8.36 8.97
C ILE A 45 -4.75 7.32 10.01
N ASP A 46 -6.04 7.09 10.17
CA ASP A 46 -6.64 6.13 11.11
C ASP A 46 -7.45 5.03 10.41
N ASN A 47 -7.74 5.18 9.12
CA ASN A 47 -8.48 4.21 8.32
C ASN A 47 -7.51 3.26 7.58
N TYR A 48 -6.87 2.38 8.34
CA TYR A 48 -5.97 1.37 7.80
C TYR A 48 -6.10 0.03 8.53
N GLU A 49 -5.76 -1.04 7.84
CA GLU A 49 -5.72 -2.40 8.37
C GLU A 49 -4.47 -3.12 7.88
N ARG A 50 -3.83 -3.87 8.79
CA ARG A 50 -2.71 -4.75 8.46
C ARG A 50 -3.23 -6.08 7.90
N ILE A 51 -2.71 -6.47 6.76
CA ILE A 51 -2.91 -7.81 6.19
C ILE A 51 -1.62 -8.61 6.41
N SER A 52 -1.72 -9.71 7.17
CA SER A 52 -0.62 -10.66 7.30
C SER A 52 -0.29 -11.24 5.92
N ALA A 53 0.88 -10.90 5.40
CA ALA A 53 1.33 -11.32 4.08
C ALA A 53 1.78 -12.79 4.08
N TYR A 54 1.69 -13.44 2.92
CA TYR A 54 2.26 -14.77 2.72
C TYR A 54 3.76 -14.67 2.44
N ASP A 55 4.55 -15.48 3.14
CA ASP A 55 5.94 -15.71 2.78
C ASP A 55 6.01 -16.86 1.75
N GLY A 56 6.22 -16.53 0.49
CA GLY A 56 6.29 -17.52 -0.56
C GLY A 56 7.50 -18.48 -0.46
N ARG A 57 8.43 -18.23 0.48
CA ARG A 57 9.56 -19.14 0.76
C ARG A 57 9.17 -20.25 1.72
N ASP A 58 8.26 -19.97 2.64
CA ASP A 58 7.92 -20.85 3.77
C ASP A 58 6.45 -21.31 3.73
N ASP A 59 5.55 -20.53 3.14
CA ASP A 59 4.13 -20.85 3.09
C ASP A 59 3.82 -21.84 1.95
N ASP A 60 3.03 -22.86 2.25
CA ASP A 60 2.41 -23.71 1.22
C ASP A 60 1.23 -22.97 0.56
N LEU A 61 1.51 -22.36 -0.58
CA LEU A 61 0.52 -21.61 -1.36
C LEU A 61 -0.22 -22.48 -2.39
N GLY A 62 0.05 -23.78 -2.47
CA GLY A 62 -0.54 -24.69 -3.44
C GLY A 62 -2.06 -24.79 -3.36
N HIS A 63 -2.65 -24.49 -2.21
CA HIS A 63 -4.11 -24.48 -2.03
C HIS A 63 -4.78 -23.19 -2.56
N ILE A 64 -4.01 -22.09 -2.69
CA ILE A 64 -4.49 -20.79 -3.19
C ILE A 64 -4.30 -20.71 -4.70
N ILE A 65 -3.18 -21.24 -5.17
CA ILE A 65 -2.72 -21.15 -6.53
C ILE A 65 -3.38 -22.25 -7.38
N LYS A 66 -4.18 -21.84 -8.36
CA LYS A 66 -4.79 -22.77 -9.31
C LYS A 66 -4.26 -22.51 -10.71
N GLY A 67 -3.63 -23.52 -11.32
CA GLY A 67 -3.12 -23.44 -12.69
C GLY A 67 -1.61 -23.38 -12.79
N ALA A 68 -1.10 -23.13 -14.00
CA ALA A 68 0.33 -23.01 -14.28
C ALA A 68 0.78 -21.57 -14.05
N TYR A 69 1.79 -21.40 -13.21
CA TYR A 69 2.51 -20.14 -13.08
C TYR A 69 3.58 -20.01 -14.14
N PRO A 70 3.96 -18.79 -14.51
CA PRO A 70 5.19 -18.59 -15.26
C PRO A 70 6.36 -19.21 -14.50
N ASN A 71 7.12 -20.11 -15.16
CA ASN A 71 8.23 -20.84 -14.53
C ASN A 71 9.39 -19.94 -14.05
N ASN A 72 9.32 -18.64 -14.33
CA ASN A 72 10.34 -17.65 -13.98
C ASN A 72 9.98 -16.79 -12.76
N MET A 73 8.84 -17.01 -12.12
CA MET A 73 8.52 -16.31 -10.88
C MET A 73 9.30 -16.90 -9.71
N THR A 74 9.87 -16.02 -8.90
CA THR A 74 10.50 -16.39 -7.63
C THR A 74 9.43 -16.65 -6.57
N SER A 75 9.80 -17.39 -5.52
CA SER A 75 8.90 -17.61 -4.38
C SER A 75 8.46 -16.31 -3.70
N GLY A 76 9.35 -15.32 -3.62
CA GLY A 76 9.03 -13.99 -3.10
C GLY A 76 7.97 -13.27 -3.94
N GLU A 77 8.07 -13.29 -5.27
CA GLU A 77 7.07 -12.71 -6.17
C GLU A 77 5.72 -13.42 -6.06
N ILE A 78 5.72 -14.73 -5.86
CA ILE A 78 4.50 -15.51 -5.63
C ILE A 78 3.86 -15.10 -4.30
N GLY A 79 4.64 -15.02 -3.22
CA GLY A 79 4.18 -14.57 -1.90
C GLY A 79 3.60 -13.15 -1.94
N CYS A 80 4.30 -12.22 -2.60
CA CYS A 80 3.82 -10.85 -2.81
C CYS A 80 2.49 -10.82 -3.58
N THR A 81 2.41 -11.47 -4.73
CA THR A 81 1.19 -11.50 -5.57
C THR A 81 0.01 -12.09 -4.82
N THR A 82 0.20 -13.21 -4.13
CA THR A 82 -0.87 -13.86 -3.35
C THR A 82 -1.31 -13.02 -2.16
N SER A 83 -0.41 -12.27 -1.55
CA SER A 83 -0.72 -11.32 -0.48
C SER A 83 -1.58 -10.15 -0.97
N HIS A 84 -1.27 -9.58 -2.14
CA HIS A 84 -2.12 -8.57 -2.77
C HIS A 84 -3.53 -9.12 -3.07
N LEU A 85 -3.64 -10.33 -3.61
CA LEU A 85 -4.95 -10.97 -3.84
C LEU A 85 -5.70 -11.22 -2.53
N LYS A 86 -5.00 -11.57 -1.45
CA LYS A 86 -5.59 -11.71 -0.11
C LYS A 86 -6.16 -10.39 0.38
N ALA A 87 -5.42 -9.28 0.23
CA ALA A 87 -5.89 -7.95 0.62
C ALA A 87 -7.11 -7.50 -0.19
N LEU A 88 -7.10 -7.69 -1.51
CA LEU A 88 -8.23 -7.40 -2.38
C LEU A 88 -9.48 -8.21 -1.99
N LYS A 89 -9.32 -9.52 -1.75
CA LYS A 89 -10.41 -10.36 -1.28
C LYS A 89 -10.96 -9.89 0.05
N HIS A 90 -10.09 -9.57 1.00
CA HIS A 90 -10.49 -9.08 2.31
C HIS A 90 -11.29 -7.78 2.20
N TRP A 91 -10.81 -6.82 1.43
CA TRP A 91 -11.55 -5.59 1.15
C TRP A 91 -12.94 -5.86 0.58
N LEU A 92 -13.06 -6.68 -0.45
CA LEU A 92 -14.34 -7.02 -1.09
C LEU A 92 -15.33 -7.70 -0.14
N GLU A 93 -14.84 -8.44 0.85
CA GLU A 93 -15.68 -9.20 1.80
C GLU A 93 -16.06 -8.37 3.05
N THR A 94 -15.30 -7.32 3.38
CA THR A 94 -15.42 -6.63 4.67
C THR A 94 -15.70 -5.13 4.58
N SER A 95 -15.59 -4.54 3.39
CA SER A 95 -15.73 -3.09 3.23
C SER A 95 -16.82 -2.73 2.23
N ASP A 96 -17.57 -1.67 2.54
CA ASP A 96 -18.53 -1.04 1.62
C ASP A 96 -17.91 0.09 0.79
N SER A 97 -16.60 0.31 0.88
CA SER A 97 -15.90 1.36 0.12
C SER A 97 -15.75 0.99 -1.35
N ASP A 98 -16.00 1.94 -2.23
CA ASP A 98 -15.89 1.77 -3.69
C ASP A 98 -14.44 1.53 -4.16
N TYR A 99 -13.44 1.86 -3.33
CA TYR A 99 -12.03 1.64 -3.61
C TYR A 99 -11.25 1.25 -2.36
N ALA A 100 -10.07 0.69 -2.57
CA ALA A 100 -9.09 0.41 -1.52
C ALA A 100 -7.70 0.87 -1.95
N ILE A 101 -6.88 1.24 -0.99
CA ILE A 101 -5.46 1.50 -1.19
C ILE A 101 -4.71 0.29 -0.67
N ILE A 102 -3.96 -0.40 -1.53
CA ILE A 102 -3.09 -1.51 -1.14
C ILE A 102 -1.66 -1.02 -1.10
N MET A 103 -0.95 -1.26 -0.01
CA MET A 103 0.44 -0.85 0.20
C MET A 103 1.31 -2.03 0.65
N GLU A 104 2.56 -2.03 0.27
CA GLU A 104 3.58 -2.87 0.89
C GLU A 104 4.20 -2.15 2.10
N ASP A 105 4.82 -2.89 3.00
CA ASP A 105 5.33 -2.38 4.27
C ASP A 105 6.68 -1.62 4.16
N ASP A 106 7.12 -1.31 2.95
CA ASP A 106 8.26 -0.45 2.61
C ASP A 106 7.88 0.83 1.86
N CYS A 107 6.58 1.10 1.72
CA CYS A 107 6.10 2.35 1.14
C CYS A 107 6.47 3.54 2.02
N SER A 108 6.87 4.65 1.39
CA SER A 108 7.15 5.91 2.08
C SER A 108 6.16 7.00 1.69
N LEU A 109 5.52 7.61 2.67
CA LEU A 109 4.63 8.76 2.50
C LEU A 109 5.38 10.11 2.51
N GLU A 110 6.71 10.11 2.60
CA GLU A 110 7.51 11.35 2.65
C GLU A 110 7.32 12.23 1.41
N THR A 111 7.06 11.63 0.25
CA THR A 111 6.83 12.35 -1.02
C THR A 111 5.55 13.18 -1.02
N VAL A 112 4.60 12.89 -0.14
CA VAL A 112 3.35 13.65 0.02
C VAL A 112 3.64 15.12 0.35
N LYS A 113 4.73 15.41 1.03
CA LYS A 113 5.18 16.79 1.31
C LYS A 113 5.36 17.61 0.04
N CYS A 114 5.75 16.95 -1.06
CA CYS A 114 6.01 17.57 -2.36
C CYS A 114 4.77 17.64 -3.26
N TRP A 115 3.65 17.00 -2.89
CA TRP A 115 2.43 17.06 -3.70
C TRP A 115 1.89 18.49 -3.75
N ASN A 116 1.46 18.92 -4.92
CA ASN A 116 0.78 20.20 -5.16
C ASN A 116 -0.76 20.06 -5.22
N PHE A 117 -1.28 18.91 -4.80
CA PHE A 117 -2.69 18.55 -4.76
C PHE A 117 -3.03 17.89 -3.41
N ILE A 118 -4.30 17.73 -3.14
CA ILE A 118 -4.82 16.95 -2.02
C ILE A 118 -5.47 15.66 -2.55
N TRP A 119 -5.57 14.64 -1.71
CA TRP A 119 -6.13 13.35 -2.09
C TRP A 119 -7.57 13.45 -2.59
N ASP A 120 -8.42 14.23 -1.91
CA ASP A 120 -9.82 14.40 -2.31
C ASP A 120 -9.94 14.94 -3.75
N ASP A 121 -9.12 15.93 -4.12
CA ASP A 121 -9.10 16.45 -5.48
C ASP A 121 -8.59 15.40 -6.47
N PHE A 122 -7.53 14.68 -6.12
CA PHE A 122 -6.98 13.63 -6.97
C PHE A 122 -8.03 12.58 -7.33
N ILE A 123 -8.75 12.06 -6.35
CA ILE A 123 -9.80 11.06 -6.58
C ILE A 123 -10.98 11.64 -7.35
N ALA A 124 -11.39 12.89 -7.07
CA ALA A 124 -12.48 13.55 -7.78
C ALA A 124 -12.21 13.78 -9.27
N TYR A 125 -10.92 13.92 -9.64
CA TYR A 125 -10.49 14.10 -11.03
C TYR A 125 -9.95 12.82 -11.69
N ALA A 126 -9.88 11.71 -10.96
CA ALA A 126 -9.52 10.43 -11.54
C ALA A 126 -10.53 10.03 -12.64
N PRO A 127 -10.10 9.35 -13.72
CA PRO A 127 -11.02 8.85 -14.71
C PRO A 127 -12.11 8.00 -14.05
N TYR A 128 -13.37 8.25 -14.38
CA TYR A 128 -14.51 7.56 -13.74
C TYR A 128 -14.54 6.04 -14.00
N ASP A 129 -13.81 5.58 -15.01
CA ASP A 129 -13.75 4.19 -15.47
C ASP A 129 -12.40 3.51 -15.17
N TYR A 130 -11.65 4.03 -14.19
CA TYR A 130 -10.40 3.36 -13.80
C TYR A 130 -10.70 2.08 -12.98
N ASP A 131 -9.95 1.02 -13.28
CA ASP A 131 -9.95 -0.20 -12.45
C ASP A 131 -8.82 -0.15 -11.40
N VAL A 132 -7.65 0.34 -11.79
CA VAL A 132 -6.46 0.44 -10.94
C VAL A 132 -5.71 1.74 -11.23
N ILE A 133 -5.26 2.40 -10.15
CA ILE A 133 -4.34 3.55 -10.24
C ILE A 133 -3.07 3.18 -9.48
N GLN A 134 -1.95 3.18 -10.18
CA GLN A 134 -0.64 2.96 -9.57
C GLN A 134 -0.11 4.30 -9.03
N LEU A 135 -0.03 4.43 -7.70
CA LEU A 135 0.38 5.67 -7.03
C LEU A 135 1.89 5.81 -6.91
N ALA A 136 2.63 4.70 -6.93
CA ALA A 136 4.09 4.69 -6.83
C ALA A 136 4.70 3.72 -7.85
N ILE A 137 5.78 4.13 -8.48
CA ILE A 137 6.58 3.30 -9.40
C ILE A 137 8.03 3.39 -8.96
N ILE A 138 8.66 2.25 -8.72
CA ILE A 138 10.10 2.17 -8.49
C ILE A 138 10.75 1.80 -9.83
N CYS A 139 11.53 2.71 -10.39
CA CYS A 139 12.34 2.46 -11.56
C CYS A 139 13.76 2.07 -11.13
N THR A 140 14.17 0.84 -11.39
CA THR A 140 15.54 0.33 -11.15
C THR A 140 16.39 0.44 -12.41
N GLY A 141 16.40 1.57 -13.08
CA GLY A 141 17.17 1.78 -14.30
C GLY A 141 17.53 3.24 -14.48
N ASP A 142 18.71 3.48 -15.04
CA ASP A 142 19.10 4.81 -15.47
C ASP A 142 18.09 5.36 -16.49
N ILE A 143 17.47 6.48 -16.15
CA ILE A 143 16.66 7.28 -17.07
C ILE A 143 17.58 8.18 -17.87
#